data_21c6135d1c263a8178f51a608298eb10
#
_entry.id   21c6135d1c263a8178f51a608298eb10
#
_cell.length_a   1.000
_cell.length_b   1.000
_cell.length_c   1.000
_cell.angle_alpha   90.00
_cell.angle_beta   90.00
_cell.angle_gamma   90.00
#
_symmetry.space_group_name_H-M   'P 1'
#
loop_
_entity.id
_entity.type
_entity.pdbx_description
1 polymer ?
#
loop_
_entity_poly.entity_id
_entity_poly.type
_entity_poly.pdbx_seq_one_letter_code
_entity_poly.pdbx_strand_id
1 'polypeptide(L)'
;MFGRLNWVCLSDNFNIFKQVVRLQDSQEKDLLSSLHVPVMTGEVLGAISNSRDGVFLDGTLGLGGHAEAILETYGGLSLLGVDLDSFAIGIAKKRLKRFDDRLSVHQASYVDMVSICEQQ
;
A
#
# COMPACT_ATOMS: atom_id res chain seq x y z
N MET A 1 2.55 17.26 -13.73
CA MET A 1 1.18 17.26 -14.30
C MET A 1 0.63 15.85 -14.18
N PHE A 2 -0.37 15.63 -13.38
CA PHE A 2 -0.90 14.32 -13.07
C PHE A 2 -1.92 13.89 -14.13
N GLY A 3 -1.58 12.85 -14.92
CA GLY A 3 -2.56 12.17 -15.75
C GLY A 3 -3.52 11.34 -14.88
N ARG A 4 -4.77 11.24 -15.28
CA ARG A 4 -5.92 10.51 -14.72
C ARG A 4 -5.72 9.85 -13.35
N LEU A 5 -6.34 10.42 -12.32
CA LEU A 5 -6.54 9.79 -11.01
C LEU A 5 -7.53 8.63 -11.17
N ASN A 6 -7.03 7.41 -11.05
CA ASN A 6 -7.91 6.24 -10.96
C ASN A 6 -8.07 5.87 -9.49
N TRP A 7 -9.29 6.04 -8.99
CA TRP A 7 -9.64 5.76 -7.61
C TRP A 7 -10.00 4.27 -7.44
N VAL A 8 -9.26 3.57 -6.60
CA VAL A 8 -9.69 2.28 -6.07
C VAL A 8 -9.54 2.36 -4.56
N CYS A 9 -10.67 2.33 -3.85
CA CYS A 9 -10.69 2.29 -2.40
C CYS A 9 -10.85 0.83 -1.96
N LEU A 10 -9.89 0.33 -1.21
CA LEU A 10 -9.98 -0.99 -0.58
C LEU A 10 -10.18 -0.79 0.92
N SER A 11 -11.41 -0.93 1.37
CA SER A 11 -11.73 -1.04 2.80
C SER A 11 -12.10 -2.48 3.10
N ASP A 12 -11.31 -3.17 3.89
CA ASP A 12 -11.71 -4.20 4.85
C ASP A 12 -10.55 -5.12 5.22
N ASN A 13 -9.98 -4.91 6.40
CA ASN A 13 -9.48 -6.00 7.26
C ASN A 13 -8.81 -5.46 8.53
N PHE A 14 -9.64 -4.99 9.47
CA PHE A 14 -9.18 -4.37 10.72
C PHE A 14 -8.73 -5.37 11.80
N ASN A 15 -8.91 -6.69 11.63
CA ASN A 15 -8.87 -7.63 12.75
C ASN A 15 -7.60 -8.50 12.88
N ILE A 16 -6.67 -8.45 11.92
CA ILE A 16 -5.46 -9.28 11.95
C ILE A 16 -4.31 -8.62 12.73
N PHE A 17 -4.41 -7.31 12.98
CA PHE A 17 -3.30 -6.50 13.51
C PHE A 17 -2.90 -6.75 14.96
N LYS A 18 -3.78 -7.29 15.79
CA LYS A 18 -3.50 -7.44 17.24
C LYS A 18 -2.58 -8.58 17.64
N GLN A 19 -2.31 -9.53 16.74
CA GLN A 19 -1.45 -10.68 17.05
C GLN A 19 0.03 -10.50 16.71
N VAL A 20 0.40 -9.52 15.89
CA VAL A 20 1.77 -9.35 15.37
C VAL A 20 2.72 -8.64 16.37
N VAL A 21 2.20 -8.05 17.43
CA VAL A 21 2.94 -7.14 18.33
C VAL A 21 4.01 -7.82 19.21
N ARG A 22 4.23 -9.15 19.14
CA ARG A 22 5.09 -9.86 20.11
C ARG A 22 6.26 -10.66 19.54
N LEU A 23 6.67 -10.47 18.29
CA LEU A 23 7.72 -11.31 17.69
C LEU A 23 9.02 -10.52 17.41
N GLN A 24 10.17 -11.15 17.70
CA GLN A 24 11.50 -10.57 17.54
C GLN A 24 11.96 -10.54 16.06
N ASP A 25 12.83 -9.59 15.72
CA ASP A 25 13.22 -9.17 14.36
C ASP A 25 13.54 -10.27 13.31
N SER A 26 14.03 -11.42 13.70
CA SER A 26 14.39 -12.49 12.76
C SER A 26 13.21 -13.37 12.32
N GLN A 27 12.18 -13.48 13.15
CA GLN A 27 10.94 -14.21 12.83
C GLN A 27 9.90 -13.33 12.14
N GLU A 28 10.06 -12.02 12.25
CA GLU A 28 9.16 -11.01 11.68
C GLU A 28 9.13 -11.11 10.15
N LYS A 29 10.27 -11.34 9.52
CA LYS A 29 10.39 -11.43 8.06
C LYS A 29 9.74 -12.68 7.47
N ASP A 30 9.89 -13.80 8.13
CA ASP A 30 9.29 -15.06 7.70
C ASP A 30 7.78 -15.12 7.99
N LEU A 31 7.35 -14.51 9.09
CA LEU A 31 5.95 -14.38 9.43
C LEU A 31 5.21 -13.39 8.51
N LEU A 32 5.85 -12.28 8.17
CA LEU A 32 5.30 -11.29 7.22
C LEU A 32 5.13 -11.87 5.82
N SER A 33 6.05 -12.73 5.39
CA SER A 33 5.93 -13.42 4.10
C SER A 33 4.83 -14.49 4.09
N SER A 34 4.55 -15.11 5.24
CA SER A 34 3.55 -16.17 5.38
C SER A 34 2.14 -15.66 5.74
N LEU A 35 2.02 -14.52 6.42
CA LEU A 35 0.74 -13.97 6.90
C LEU A 35 0.02 -13.07 5.90
N HIS A 36 0.69 -12.62 4.83
CA HIS A 36 0.13 -11.65 3.90
C HIS A 36 0.29 -12.07 2.44
N VAL A 37 -0.46 -13.07 2.06
CA VAL A 37 -1.00 -13.10 0.70
C VAL A 37 -2.21 -12.13 0.74
N PRO A 38 -2.11 -10.95 0.13
CA PRO A 38 -3.24 -10.02 0.12
C PRO A 38 -4.43 -10.70 -0.53
N VAL A 39 -5.59 -10.63 0.14
CA VAL A 39 -6.83 -11.20 -0.37
C VAL A 39 -7.22 -10.45 -1.64
N MET A 40 -7.64 -11.18 -2.69
CA MET A 40 -8.12 -10.60 -3.95
C MET A 40 -7.09 -9.79 -4.75
N THR A 41 -5.80 -10.14 -4.65
CA THR A 41 -4.75 -9.44 -5.40
C THR A 41 -5.00 -9.46 -6.91
N GLY A 42 -5.45 -10.60 -7.45
CA GLY A 42 -5.76 -10.75 -8.87
C GLY A 42 -6.88 -9.81 -9.33
N GLU A 43 -7.93 -9.66 -8.54
CA GLU A 43 -9.06 -8.78 -8.83
C GLU A 43 -8.65 -7.31 -8.76
N VAL A 44 -7.84 -6.93 -7.78
CA VAL A 44 -7.30 -5.57 -7.66
C VAL A 44 -6.42 -5.25 -8.87
N LEU A 45 -5.49 -6.11 -9.22
CA LEU A 45 -4.64 -5.93 -10.39
C LEU A 45 -5.47 -5.88 -11.68
N GLY A 46 -6.48 -6.74 -11.81
CA GLY A 46 -7.40 -6.71 -12.93
C GLY A 46 -8.18 -5.40 -13.07
N ALA A 47 -8.63 -4.82 -11.95
CA ALA A 47 -9.36 -3.55 -11.94
C ALA A 47 -8.53 -2.37 -12.43
N ILE A 48 -7.22 -2.40 -12.23
CA ILE A 48 -6.29 -1.33 -12.64
C ILE A 48 -5.51 -1.64 -13.92
N SER A 49 -5.80 -2.77 -14.57
CA SER A 49 -5.04 -3.25 -15.74
C SER A 49 -4.98 -2.27 -16.92
N ASN A 50 -5.95 -1.37 -17.03
CA ASN A 50 -6.00 -0.31 -18.03
C ASN A 50 -5.21 0.96 -17.66
N SER A 51 -4.72 1.05 -16.41
CA SER A 51 -3.98 2.20 -15.88
C SER A 51 -2.49 1.88 -15.92
N ARG A 52 -1.83 2.26 -17.01
CA ARG A 52 -0.41 1.94 -17.22
C ARG A 52 0.55 2.97 -16.64
N ASP A 53 0.05 4.15 -16.33
CA ASP A 53 0.79 5.28 -15.77
C ASP A 53 -0.09 6.11 -14.82
N GLY A 54 0.52 6.97 -14.04
CA GLY A 54 -0.16 7.83 -13.09
C GLY A 54 0.09 7.46 -11.63
N VAL A 55 -0.74 7.97 -10.73
CA VAL A 55 -0.64 7.73 -9.29
C VAL A 55 -1.81 6.87 -8.82
N PHE A 56 -1.50 5.73 -8.24
CA PHE A 56 -2.48 4.91 -7.53
C PHE A 56 -2.59 5.40 -6.08
N LEU A 57 -3.83 5.59 -5.61
CA LEU A 57 -4.09 6.02 -4.24
C LEU A 57 -4.59 4.84 -3.40
N ASP A 58 -3.84 4.49 -2.36
CA ASP A 58 -4.18 3.44 -1.40
C ASP A 58 -4.58 4.07 -0.06
N GLY A 59 -5.89 4.09 0.21
CA GLY A 59 -6.46 4.71 1.42
C GLY A 59 -6.29 3.89 2.70
N THR A 60 -5.82 2.65 2.59
CA THR A 60 -5.60 1.71 3.70
C THR A 60 -4.38 0.86 3.43
N LEU A 61 -3.20 1.51 3.41
CA LEU A 61 -1.94 0.86 3.03
C LEU A 61 -1.66 -0.42 3.82
N GLY A 62 -1.98 -0.43 5.11
CA GLY A 62 -1.71 -1.56 6.00
C GLY A 62 -0.24 -1.96 5.97
N LEU A 63 0.04 -3.22 5.78
CA LEU A 63 1.41 -3.76 5.69
C LEU A 63 2.00 -3.67 4.26
N GLY A 64 1.29 -3.06 3.31
CA GLY A 64 1.78 -2.80 1.97
C GLY A 64 1.71 -3.97 0.98
N GLY A 65 0.94 -5.02 1.27
CA GLY A 65 0.87 -6.20 0.40
C GLY A 65 0.26 -5.92 -0.98
N HIS A 66 -0.86 -5.21 -1.05
CA HIS A 66 -1.45 -4.78 -2.32
C HIS A 66 -0.56 -3.77 -3.04
N ALA A 67 0.00 -2.80 -2.30
CA ALA A 67 0.92 -1.81 -2.84
C ALA A 67 2.13 -2.47 -3.52
N GLU A 68 2.70 -3.50 -2.89
CA GLU A 68 3.81 -4.29 -3.46
C GLU A 68 3.41 -4.93 -4.78
N ALA A 69 2.29 -5.66 -4.81
CA ALA A 69 1.81 -6.33 -6.02
C ALA A 69 1.54 -5.34 -7.17
N ILE A 70 0.98 -4.17 -6.86
CA ILE A 70 0.71 -3.12 -7.83
C ILE A 70 2.01 -2.56 -8.41
N LEU A 71 2.95 -2.18 -7.55
CA LEU A 71 4.23 -1.60 -7.97
C LEU A 71 5.12 -2.58 -8.72
N GLU A 72 5.04 -3.89 -8.40
CA GLU A 72 5.72 -4.95 -9.15
C GLU A 72 5.13 -5.15 -10.54
N THR A 73 3.81 -5.15 -10.64
CA THR A 73 3.10 -5.47 -11.88
C THR A 73 3.11 -4.30 -12.86
N TYR A 74 2.98 -3.07 -12.36
CA TYR A 74 2.82 -1.87 -13.17
C TYR A 74 3.97 -0.90 -12.98
N GLY A 75 5.01 -1.04 -13.81
CA GLY A 75 6.24 -0.25 -13.73
C GLY A 75 6.06 1.25 -13.99
N GLY A 76 4.98 1.66 -14.66
CA GLY A 76 4.65 3.07 -14.93
C GLY A 76 3.82 3.75 -13.83
N LEU A 77 3.31 2.99 -12.85
CA LEU A 77 2.53 3.56 -11.75
C LEU A 77 3.43 4.00 -10.59
N SER A 78 3.09 5.15 -10.03
CA SER A 78 3.50 5.55 -8.69
C SER A 78 2.36 5.28 -7.70
N LEU A 79 2.67 5.17 -6.43
CA LEU A 79 1.70 4.88 -5.38
C LEU A 79 1.81 5.90 -4.25
N LEU A 80 0.68 6.46 -3.86
CA LEU A 80 0.53 7.22 -2.63
C LEU A 80 -0.34 6.41 -1.67
N GLY A 81 0.24 5.97 -0.57
CA GLY A 81 -0.43 5.20 0.47
C GLY A 81 -0.62 6.00 1.75
N VAL A 82 -1.79 5.86 2.36
CA VAL A 82 -2.06 6.41 3.68
C VAL A 82 -2.56 5.33 4.63
N ASP A 83 -2.25 5.49 5.90
CA ASP A 83 -2.78 4.69 6.99
C ASP A 83 -2.78 5.52 8.28
N LEU A 84 -3.64 5.20 9.22
CA LEU A 84 -3.67 5.82 10.55
C LEU A 84 -2.68 5.17 11.50
N ASP A 85 -2.31 3.91 11.23
CA ASP A 85 -1.44 3.12 12.09
C ASP A 85 0.04 3.32 11.70
N SER A 86 0.76 4.06 12.53
CA SER A 86 2.20 4.32 12.36
C SER A 86 3.06 3.04 12.37
N PHE A 87 2.63 2.00 13.09
CA PHE A 87 3.33 0.72 13.14
C PHE A 87 3.20 -0.01 11.78
N ALA A 88 1.99 -0.08 11.24
CA ALA A 88 1.75 -0.65 9.92
C ALA A 88 2.54 0.09 8.83
N ILE A 89 2.56 1.42 8.88
CA ILE A 89 3.36 2.26 7.99
C ILE A 89 4.85 1.92 8.06
N GLY A 90 5.39 1.74 9.27
CA GLY A 90 6.78 1.36 9.46
C GLY A 90 7.15 0.06 8.78
N ILE A 91 6.27 -0.95 8.86
CA ILE A 91 6.42 -2.24 8.18
C ILE A 91 6.29 -2.09 6.67
N ALA A 92 5.26 -1.38 6.21
CA ALA A 92 5.03 -1.14 4.78
C ALA A 92 6.23 -0.42 4.12
N LYS A 93 6.80 0.59 4.75
CA LYS A 93 8.00 1.28 4.25
C LYS A 93 9.20 0.35 4.11
N LYS A 94 9.43 -0.54 5.08
CA LYS A 94 10.50 -1.55 4.98
C LYS A 94 10.27 -2.52 3.81
N ARG A 95 9.04 -3.01 3.69
CA ARG A 95 8.63 -3.94 2.63
C ARG A 95 8.76 -3.34 1.24
N LEU A 96 8.35 -2.08 1.10
CA LEU A 96 8.27 -1.37 -0.18
C LEU A 96 9.53 -0.58 -0.53
N LYS A 97 10.60 -0.69 0.27
CA LYS A 97 11.82 0.11 0.11
C LYS A 97 12.41 0.11 -1.30
N ARG A 98 12.29 -1.00 -2.02
CA ARG A 98 12.78 -1.10 -3.42
C ARG A 98 12.03 -0.23 -4.42
N PHE A 99 10.90 0.36 -4.01
CA PHE A 99 10.06 1.23 -4.83
C PHE A 99 10.05 2.68 -4.37
N ASP A 100 11.05 3.11 -3.58
CA ASP A 100 11.12 4.46 -2.98
C ASP A 100 10.97 5.60 -4.00
N ASP A 101 11.44 5.38 -5.22
CA ASP A 101 11.34 6.32 -6.35
C ASP A 101 9.90 6.52 -6.87
N ARG A 102 9.00 5.60 -6.56
CA ARG A 102 7.60 5.59 -7.00
C ARG A 102 6.59 5.50 -5.85
N LEU A 103 7.04 5.66 -4.61
CA LEU A 103 6.24 5.46 -3.41
C LEU A 103 6.24 6.70 -2.53
N SER A 104 5.04 7.15 -2.15
CA SER A 104 4.84 8.16 -1.13
C SER A 104 3.91 7.61 -0.04
N VAL A 105 4.33 7.65 1.22
CA VAL A 105 3.57 7.08 2.35
C VAL A 105 3.38 8.11 3.44
N HIS A 106 2.14 8.33 3.84
CA HIS A 106 1.76 9.32 4.85
C HIS A 106 0.91 8.69 5.96
N GLN A 107 1.16 9.13 7.20
CA GLN A 107 0.25 8.84 8.31
C GLN A 107 -0.91 9.83 8.26
N ALA A 108 -2.02 9.40 7.68
CA ALA A 108 -3.19 10.24 7.47
C ALA A 108 -4.45 9.40 7.28
N SER A 109 -5.60 10.03 7.40
CA SER A 109 -6.87 9.44 6.99
C SER A 109 -7.01 9.40 5.48
N TYR A 110 -7.73 8.43 4.95
CA TYR A 110 -8.05 8.36 3.52
C TYR A 110 -8.81 9.60 3.02
N VAL A 111 -9.52 10.31 3.91
CA VAL A 111 -10.24 11.55 3.54
C VAL A 111 -9.29 12.69 3.15
N ASP A 112 -8.04 12.65 3.64
CA ASP A 112 -7.03 13.67 3.36
C ASP A 112 -6.18 13.34 2.12
N MET A 113 -6.37 12.16 1.56
CA MET A 113 -5.51 11.58 0.52
C MET A 113 -5.44 12.44 -0.74
N VAL A 114 -6.57 13.02 -1.15
CA VAL A 114 -6.62 13.91 -2.33
C VAL A 114 -5.80 15.16 -2.10
N SER A 115 -6.01 15.81 -0.96
CA SER A 115 -5.28 17.03 -0.59
C SER A 115 -3.77 16.77 -0.52
N ILE A 116 -3.36 15.62 0.02
CA ILE A 116 -1.96 15.22 0.09
C ILE A 116 -1.40 15.02 -1.33
N CYS A 117 -2.15 14.36 -2.21
CA CYS A 117 -1.74 14.13 -3.59
C CYS A 117 -1.57 15.43 -4.38
N GLU A 118 -2.44 16.42 -4.16
CA GLU A 118 -2.38 17.71 -4.84
C GLU A 118 -1.20 18.59 -4.39
N GLN A 119 -0.59 18.29 -3.24
CA GLN A 119 0.55 19.03 -2.69
C GLN A 119 1.92 18.50 -3.13
N GLN A 120 1.97 17.39 -3.85
CA GLN A 120 3.20 16.77 -4.37
C GLN A 120 3.48 17.14 -5.83
#